data_9ded59a60f4fd7b0581180654226687a
#
_entry.id   9ded59a60f4fd7b0581180654226687a
#
_cell.length_a   1.000
_cell.length_b   1.000
_cell.length_c   1.000
_cell.angle_alpha   90.00
_cell.angle_beta   90.00
_cell.angle_gamma   90.00
#
_symmetry.space_group_name_H-M   'P 1'
#
loop_
_entity.id
_entity.type
_entity.pdbx_description
1 polymer ?
#
loop_
_entity_poly.entity_id
_entity_poly.type
_entity_poly.pdbx_seq_one_letter_code
_entity_poly.pdbx_strand_id
1 'polypeptide(L)'
;MMGKLPMSIHKIFRLMAAALILLAATVQAEERKNWYDDPFEQATDTIPQCGEVKGPLRTKEEALADAHHRIERGNSCALDGRCEPGGPYKHDHEINKGVVQTIRTAPQLQRSAIWVSTGHKWVTLEGCIADEGQRSIAVETARRVPMVEFVIDKLQASAR
;
A
#
# COMPACT_ATOMS: atom_id res chain seq x y z
N MET A 1 37.33 59.80 -18.56
CA MET A 1 37.55 58.63 -17.69
C MET A 1 36.32 58.46 -16.79
N MET A 2 35.41 57.59 -17.14
CA MET A 2 34.21 57.32 -16.33
C MET A 2 34.50 56.12 -15.43
N GLY A 3 34.62 56.37 -14.12
CA GLY A 3 34.81 55.29 -13.12
C GLY A 3 33.53 54.57 -12.86
N LYS A 4 33.56 53.24 -13.04
CA LYS A 4 32.47 52.34 -12.65
C LYS A 4 32.34 52.29 -11.13
N LEU A 5 31.20 52.73 -10.58
CA LEU A 5 30.90 52.56 -9.15
C LEU A 5 30.89 51.06 -8.79
N PRO A 6 31.52 50.65 -7.70
CA PRO A 6 31.43 49.28 -7.23
C PRO A 6 30.02 48.98 -6.75
N MET A 7 29.48 47.88 -7.23
CA MET A 7 28.16 47.42 -6.85
C MET A 7 28.15 47.06 -5.35
N SER A 8 27.27 47.76 -4.58
CA SER A 8 27.21 47.61 -3.12
C SER A 8 27.02 46.16 -2.70
N ILE A 9 27.81 45.70 -1.74
CA ILE A 9 27.78 44.34 -1.16
C ILE A 9 26.34 43.91 -0.77
N HIS A 10 25.51 44.88 -0.36
CA HIS A 10 24.09 44.63 -0.02
C HIS A 10 23.23 44.24 -1.21
N LYS A 11 23.55 44.68 -2.44
CA LYS A 11 22.84 44.28 -3.66
C LYS A 11 23.24 42.86 -4.07
N ILE A 12 24.50 42.48 -3.88
CA ILE A 12 24.99 41.12 -4.15
C ILE A 12 24.35 40.14 -3.17
N PHE A 13 24.27 40.46 -1.87
CA PHE A 13 23.62 39.62 -0.86
C PHE A 13 22.13 39.45 -1.12
N ARG A 14 21.42 40.48 -1.57
CA ARG A 14 19.99 40.39 -1.92
C ARG A 14 19.74 39.54 -3.18
N LEU A 15 20.62 39.59 -4.15
CA LEU A 15 20.54 38.76 -5.36
C LEU A 15 20.87 37.31 -5.06
N MET A 16 21.82 37.00 -4.19
CA MET A 16 22.13 35.65 -3.75
C MET A 16 21.01 35.05 -2.89
N ALA A 17 20.39 35.83 -1.99
CA ALA A 17 19.26 35.38 -1.19
C ALA A 17 18.01 35.07 -2.05
N ALA A 18 17.76 35.88 -3.09
CA ALA A 18 16.66 35.63 -4.03
C ALA A 18 16.91 34.39 -4.92
N ALA A 19 18.15 34.12 -5.29
CA ALA A 19 18.51 32.91 -6.06
C ALA A 19 18.40 31.62 -5.23
N LEU A 20 18.66 31.68 -3.91
CA LEU A 20 18.49 30.52 -3.03
C LEU A 20 17.00 30.10 -2.79
N ILE A 21 16.07 31.06 -2.88
CA ILE A 21 14.63 30.79 -2.70
C ILE A 21 14.02 30.14 -3.93
N LEU A 22 14.61 30.30 -5.11
CA LEU A 22 14.12 29.69 -6.36
C LEU A 22 14.52 28.22 -6.55
N LEU A 23 15.38 27.65 -5.70
CA LEU A 23 15.78 26.24 -5.73
C LEU A 23 15.03 25.37 -4.71
N ALA A 24 13.97 25.85 -4.08
CA ALA A 24 13.01 24.99 -3.42
C ALA A 24 12.22 24.23 -4.51
N ALA A 25 12.87 23.24 -5.15
CA ALA A 25 12.18 22.27 -5.97
C ALA A 25 11.08 21.68 -5.09
N THR A 26 9.84 22.00 -5.38
CA THR A 26 8.69 21.33 -4.81
C THR A 26 8.82 19.86 -5.20
N VAL A 27 9.31 19.02 -4.29
CA VAL A 27 9.21 17.58 -4.41
C VAL A 27 7.71 17.31 -4.35
N GLN A 28 7.07 17.31 -5.51
CA GLN A 28 5.70 16.85 -5.62
C GLN A 28 5.73 15.36 -5.35
N ALA A 29 5.10 14.95 -4.23
CA ALA A 29 4.88 13.53 -3.98
C ALA A 29 4.07 12.98 -5.15
N GLU A 30 4.59 11.93 -5.79
CA GLU A 30 3.92 11.29 -6.91
C GLU A 30 2.58 10.71 -6.45
N GLU A 31 1.52 11.00 -7.21
CA GLU A 31 0.17 10.54 -6.88
C GLU A 31 0.10 9.00 -6.92
N ARG A 32 -0.37 8.40 -5.82
CA ARG A 32 -0.57 6.95 -5.71
C ARG A 32 -2.05 6.63 -5.82
N LYS A 33 -2.38 5.64 -6.64
CA LYS A 33 -3.77 5.18 -6.90
C LYS A 33 -3.86 3.67 -6.87
N ASN A 34 -5.06 3.16 -6.66
CA ASN A 34 -5.40 1.78 -6.92
C ASN A 34 -5.76 1.62 -8.41
N TRP A 35 -4.74 1.39 -9.24
CA TRP A 35 -4.85 1.36 -10.70
C TRP A 35 -5.62 0.16 -11.25
N TYR A 36 -5.73 -0.89 -10.48
CA TYR A 36 -6.30 -2.16 -10.91
C TYR A 36 -7.61 -2.52 -10.20
N ASP A 37 -8.11 -1.60 -9.38
CA ASP A 37 -9.29 -1.85 -8.53
C ASP A 37 -9.11 -3.12 -7.67
N ASP A 38 -7.87 -3.36 -7.21
CA ASP A 38 -7.59 -4.44 -6.28
C ASP A 38 -8.36 -4.20 -4.97
N PRO A 39 -9.07 -5.19 -4.42
CA PRO A 39 -9.87 -4.99 -3.23
C PRO A 39 -9.01 -4.62 -2.03
N PHE A 40 -9.45 -3.61 -1.27
CA PHE A 40 -8.75 -3.09 -0.11
C PHE A 40 -9.77 -2.54 0.91
N GLU A 41 -9.84 -3.15 2.09
CA GLU A 41 -10.84 -2.80 3.10
C GLU A 41 -10.27 -2.94 4.52
N GLN A 42 -10.71 -2.06 5.42
CA GLN A 42 -10.40 -2.13 6.85
C GLN A 42 -11.35 -3.11 7.56
N ALA A 43 -10.78 -4.12 8.19
CA ALA A 43 -11.51 -5.12 8.96
C ALA A 43 -11.74 -4.69 10.42
N THR A 44 -10.73 -4.08 11.06
CA THR A 44 -10.78 -3.58 12.44
C THR A 44 -10.09 -2.21 12.55
N ASP A 45 -10.49 -1.36 13.51
CA ASP A 45 -9.99 0.01 13.65
C ASP A 45 -9.87 0.48 15.11
N THR A 46 -9.64 -0.42 16.05
CA THR A 46 -9.67 -0.10 17.48
C THR A 46 -8.32 0.38 18.04
N ILE A 47 -7.25 0.36 17.26
CA ILE A 47 -5.96 0.93 17.62
C ILE A 47 -5.79 2.26 16.90
N PRO A 48 -5.93 3.40 17.59
CA PRO A 48 -5.60 4.70 17.02
C PRO A 48 -4.09 4.79 16.77
N GLN A 49 -3.70 5.56 15.75
CA GLN A 49 -2.28 5.78 15.40
C GLN A 49 -1.51 4.51 14.98
N CYS A 50 -2.18 3.59 14.35
CA CYS A 50 -1.50 2.57 13.57
C CYS A 50 -0.69 3.25 12.46
N GLY A 51 0.52 2.76 12.20
CA GLY A 51 1.40 3.30 11.18
C GLY A 51 0.75 3.37 9.79
N GLU A 52 1.48 3.90 8.82
CA GLU A 52 0.99 4.03 7.44
C GLU A 52 0.68 2.66 6.84
N VAL A 53 -0.53 2.53 6.33
CA VAL A 53 -0.99 1.37 5.57
C VAL A 53 -0.93 1.72 4.09
N LYS A 54 -0.16 0.97 3.31
CA LYS A 54 0.08 1.28 1.89
C LYS A 54 -1.00 0.70 0.98
N GLY A 55 -1.51 -0.47 1.31
CA GLY A 55 -2.48 -1.17 0.49
C GLY A 55 -2.00 -1.40 -0.96
N PRO A 56 -2.92 -1.50 -1.93
CA PRO A 56 -2.60 -1.68 -3.34
C PRO A 56 -2.29 -0.36 -4.08
N LEU A 57 -2.03 0.74 -3.35
CA LEU A 57 -1.76 2.04 -3.94
C LEU A 57 -0.37 2.07 -4.60
N ARG A 58 -0.32 2.46 -5.86
CA ARG A 58 0.90 2.54 -6.67
C ARG A 58 1.02 3.86 -7.40
N THR A 59 2.22 4.31 -7.66
CA THR A 59 2.46 5.34 -8.66
C THR A 59 2.12 4.79 -10.05
N LYS A 60 2.03 5.65 -11.04
CA LYS A 60 1.80 5.22 -12.42
C LYS A 60 2.94 4.34 -12.94
N GLU A 61 4.18 4.67 -12.59
CA GLU A 61 5.36 3.90 -12.98
C GLU A 61 5.36 2.50 -12.36
N GLU A 62 5.10 2.40 -11.04
CA GLU A 62 4.95 1.11 -10.36
C GLU A 62 3.82 0.25 -10.95
N ALA A 63 2.69 0.88 -11.31
CA ALA A 63 1.59 0.16 -11.95
C ALA A 63 1.96 -0.36 -13.34
N LEU A 64 2.64 0.44 -14.17
CA LEU A 64 3.10 0.00 -15.49
C LEU A 64 4.13 -1.12 -15.38
N ALA A 65 5.04 -1.07 -14.40
CA ALA A 65 6.00 -2.15 -14.15
C ALA A 65 5.28 -3.45 -13.74
N ASP A 66 4.22 -3.38 -12.91
CA ASP A 66 3.44 -4.55 -12.50
C ASP A 66 2.50 -5.09 -13.61
N ALA A 67 2.12 -4.27 -14.57
CA ALA A 67 1.18 -4.65 -15.63
C ALA A 67 1.65 -5.90 -16.41
N HIS A 68 2.93 -5.96 -16.74
CA HIS A 68 3.53 -7.09 -17.44
C HIS A 68 3.43 -8.38 -16.61
N HIS A 69 3.78 -8.33 -15.35
CA HIS A 69 3.69 -9.47 -14.44
C HIS A 69 2.24 -9.93 -14.24
N ARG A 70 1.28 -9.00 -14.23
CA ARG A 70 -0.15 -9.35 -14.14
C ARG A 70 -0.62 -10.13 -15.37
N ILE A 71 -0.18 -9.72 -16.57
CA ILE A 71 -0.49 -10.42 -17.82
C ILE A 71 0.17 -11.82 -17.85
N GLU A 72 1.44 -11.92 -17.47
CA GLU A 72 2.15 -13.19 -17.44
C GLU A 72 1.53 -14.17 -16.46
N ARG A 73 1.14 -13.74 -15.27
CA ARG A 73 0.40 -14.60 -14.31
C ARG A 73 -0.90 -15.12 -14.91
N GLY A 74 -1.65 -14.26 -15.65
CA GLY A 74 -2.87 -14.66 -16.34
C GLY A 74 -2.62 -15.69 -17.43
N ASN A 75 -1.60 -15.50 -18.24
CA ASN A 75 -1.23 -16.42 -19.31
C ASN A 75 -0.77 -17.77 -18.77
N SER A 76 0.13 -17.77 -17.79
CA SER A 76 0.63 -19.00 -17.17
C SER A 76 -0.48 -19.81 -16.53
N CYS A 77 -1.35 -19.18 -15.80
CA CYS A 77 -2.48 -19.76 -15.13
C CYS A 77 -3.46 -20.41 -16.14
N ALA A 78 -3.70 -19.76 -17.29
CA ALA A 78 -4.54 -20.31 -18.35
C ALA A 78 -3.92 -21.54 -19.03
N LEU A 79 -2.61 -21.49 -19.33
CA LEU A 79 -1.88 -22.60 -19.92
C LEU A 79 -1.83 -23.83 -19.01
N ASP A 80 -1.69 -23.61 -17.71
CA ASP A 80 -1.67 -24.69 -16.71
C ASP A 80 -3.07 -25.23 -16.36
N GLY A 81 -4.13 -24.65 -16.93
CA GLY A 81 -5.51 -25.01 -16.61
C GLY A 81 -5.95 -24.70 -15.17
N ARG A 82 -5.18 -23.86 -14.46
CA ARG A 82 -5.46 -23.46 -13.06
C ARG A 82 -6.37 -22.25 -12.92
N CYS A 83 -6.58 -21.51 -14.03
CA CYS A 83 -7.49 -20.38 -14.06
C CYS A 83 -8.81 -20.70 -14.72
N GLU A 84 -9.86 -20.18 -14.12
CA GLU A 84 -11.16 -20.05 -14.74
C GLU A 84 -11.19 -18.89 -15.74
N PRO A 85 -12.20 -18.85 -16.63
CA PRO A 85 -12.45 -17.66 -17.44
C PRO A 85 -12.60 -16.41 -16.56
N GLY A 86 -11.84 -15.34 -16.85
CA GLY A 86 -11.73 -14.13 -16.03
C GLY A 86 -10.38 -13.98 -15.31
N GLY A 87 -9.53 -15.02 -15.42
CA GLY A 87 -8.14 -14.97 -14.95
C GLY A 87 -7.96 -15.09 -13.44
N PRO A 88 -6.70 -14.97 -12.97
CA PRO A 88 -6.33 -15.24 -11.58
C PRO A 88 -6.88 -14.22 -10.57
N TYR A 89 -7.36 -13.07 -11.02
CA TYR A 89 -7.88 -11.99 -10.17
C TYR A 89 -9.41 -12.01 -9.99
N LYS A 90 -10.09 -12.93 -10.68
CA LYS A 90 -11.56 -12.98 -10.76
C LYS A 90 -12.26 -13.02 -9.40
N HIS A 91 -11.69 -13.73 -8.43
CA HIS A 91 -12.30 -13.96 -7.12
C HIS A 91 -11.75 -13.06 -6.01
N ASP A 92 -10.86 -12.11 -6.33
CA ASP A 92 -10.16 -11.35 -5.30
C ASP A 92 -11.11 -10.50 -4.44
N HIS A 93 -12.15 -9.91 -5.02
CA HIS A 93 -13.17 -9.16 -4.27
C HIS A 93 -13.98 -10.06 -3.32
N GLU A 94 -14.34 -11.26 -3.76
CA GLU A 94 -15.06 -12.24 -2.94
C GLU A 94 -14.18 -12.73 -1.78
N ILE A 95 -12.93 -13.08 -2.07
CA ILE A 95 -11.94 -13.49 -1.07
C ILE A 95 -11.72 -12.38 -0.05
N ASN A 96 -11.47 -11.15 -0.52
CA ASN A 96 -11.22 -10.01 0.37
C ASN A 96 -12.38 -9.78 1.33
N LYS A 97 -13.61 -9.75 0.81
CA LYS A 97 -14.82 -9.62 1.61
C LYS A 97 -14.95 -10.73 2.66
N GLY A 98 -14.68 -11.99 2.27
CA GLY A 98 -14.69 -13.13 3.19
C GLY A 98 -13.65 -12.98 4.31
N VAL A 99 -12.43 -12.58 3.98
CA VAL A 99 -11.35 -12.36 4.96
C VAL A 99 -11.70 -11.21 5.91
N VAL A 100 -12.14 -10.07 5.37
CA VAL A 100 -12.56 -8.91 6.18
C VAL A 100 -13.65 -9.32 7.16
N GLN A 101 -14.69 -10.01 6.70
CA GLN A 101 -15.78 -10.44 7.55
C GLN A 101 -15.32 -11.43 8.65
N THR A 102 -14.44 -12.35 8.31
CA THR A 102 -13.96 -13.36 9.27
C THR A 102 -13.06 -12.70 10.33
N ILE A 103 -12.17 -11.76 9.95
CA ILE A 103 -11.36 -10.98 10.88
C ILE A 103 -12.24 -10.10 11.77
N ARG A 104 -13.22 -9.40 11.18
CA ARG A 104 -14.14 -8.50 11.89
C ARG A 104 -14.95 -9.22 12.98
N THR A 105 -15.28 -10.48 12.75
CA THR A 105 -16.07 -11.28 13.72
C THR A 105 -15.21 -12.09 14.69
N ALA A 106 -13.88 -12.12 14.52
CA ALA A 106 -12.98 -12.85 15.41
C ALA A 106 -12.78 -12.09 16.74
N PRO A 107 -13.25 -12.62 17.89
CA PRO A 107 -13.15 -11.90 19.17
C PRO A 107 -11.70 -11.59 19.59
N GLN A 108 -10.76 -12.45 19.20
CA GLN A 108 -9.34 -12.31 19.53
C GLN A 108 -8.68 -11.15 18.76
N LEU A 109 -9.28 -10.68 17.67
CA LEU A 109 -8.76 -9.61 16.82
C LEU A 109 -9.46 -8.27 17.03
N GLN A 110 -10.34 -8.14 18.03
CA GLN A 110 -11.08 -6.90 18.28
C GLN A 110 -10.18 -5.73 18.72
N ARG A 111 -9.01 -6.02 19.33
CA ARG A 111 -8.01 -5.01 19.67
C ARG A 111 -6.94 -4.92 18.61
N SER A 112 -7.31 -4.47 17.41
CA SER A 112 -6.41 -4.32 16.27
C SER A 112 -6.90 -3.24 15.32
N ALA A 113 -6.05 -2.85 14.38
CA ALA A 113 -6.38 -2.03 13.22
C ALA A 113 -5.81 -2.73 12.00
N ILE A 114 -6.59 -3.64 11.41
CA ILE A 114 -6.16 -4.51 10.32
C ILE A 114 -6.84 -4.11 9.02
N TRP A 115 -6.03 -3.90 8.00
CA TRP A 115 -6.43 -3.71 6.63
C TRP A 115 -6.14 -4.96 5.82
N VAL A 116 -7.03 -5.27 4.89
CA VAL A 116 -6.96 -6.45 4.03
C VAL A 116 -6.94 -6.00 2.58
N SER A 117 -5.95 -6.45 1.83
CA SER A 117 -5.97 -6.38 0.38
C SER A 117 -5.77 -7.76 -0.22
N THR A 118 -6.36 -7.99 -1.39
CA THR A 118 -6.23 -9.28 -2.09
C THR A 118 -5.84 -9.03 -3.53
N GLY A 119 -4.88 -9.79 -4.01
CA GLY A 119 -4.47 -9.79 -5.40
C GLY A 119 -4.01 -11.18 -5.80
N HIS A 120 -4.57 -11.75 -6.87
CA HIS A 120 -4.22 -13.07 -7.35
C HIS A 120 -4.43 -14.16 -6.28
N LYS A 121 -5.54 -14.08 -5.53
CA LYS A 121 -5.88 -14.94 -4.37
C LYS A 121 -4.88 -14.89 -3.21
N TRP A 122 -3.91 -13.99 -3.25
CA TRP A 122 -2.99 -13.72 -2.16
C TRP A 122 -3.53 -12.58 -1.31
N VAL A 123 -3.67 -12.85 -0.03
CA VAL A 123 -4.19 -11.90 0.95
C VAL A 123 -3.02 -11.22 1.64
N THR A 124 -3.00 -9.91 1.65
CA THR A 124 -2.06 -9.12 2.44
C THR A 124 -2.78 -8.53 3.64
N LEU A 125 -2.25 -8.76 4.83
CA LEU A 125 -2.70 -8.16 6.08
C LEU A 125 -1.73 -7.05 6.47
N GLU A 126 -2.21 -5.81 6.55
CA GLU A 126 -1.44 -4.63 6.94
C GLU A 126 -2.09 -3.96 8.16
N GLY A 127 -1.31 -3.20 8.91
CA GLY A 127 -1.80 -2.44 10.05
C GLY A 127 -1.22 -2.91 11.38
N CYS A 128 -1.96 -2.74 12.46
CA CYS A 128 -1.47 -2.96 13.81
C CYS A 128 -2.27 -3.99 14.59
N ILE A 129 -1.55 -4.74 15.41
CA ILE A 129 -2.07 -5.68 16.41
C ILE A 129 -1.64 -5.22 17.80
N ALA A 130 -2.44 -5.53 18.82
CA ALA A 130 -2.13 -5.14 20.20
C ALA A 130 -0.97 -5.93 20.80
N ASP A 131 -0.77 -7.17 20.37
CA ASP A 131 0.31 -8.04 20.81
C ASP A 131 0.64 -9.09 19.73
N GLU A 132 1.82 -9.68 19.80
CA GLU A 132 2.30 -10.68 18.83
C GLU A 132 1.45 -11.96 18.78
N GLY A 133 0.71 -12.28 19.83
CA GLY A 133 -0.20 -13.44 19.84
C GLY A 133 -1.33 -13.30 18.81
N GLN A 134 -1.75 -12.07 18.50
CA GLN A 134 -2.77 -11.82 17.49
C GLN A 134 -2.28 -12.07 16.06
N ARG A 135 -0.97 -12.01 15.79
CA ARG A 135 -0.39 -12.20 14.46
C ARG A 135 -0.73 -13.57 13.88
N SER A 136 -0.44 -14.63 14.62
CA SER A 136 -0.73 -15.99 14.18
C SER A 136 -2.25 -16.22 14.01
N ILE A 137 -3.05 -15.65 14.90
CA ILE A 137 -4.52 -15.74 14.83
C ILE A 137 -5.03 -15.06 13.55
N ALA A 138 -4.55 -13.84 13.23
CA ALA A 138 -4.96 -13.11 12.03
C ALA A 138 -4.59 -13.88 10.75
N VAL A 139 -3.35 -14.37 10.65
CA VAL A 139 -2.87 -15.15 9.51
C VAL A 139 -3.67 -16.44 9.34
N GLU A 140 -3.89 -17.21 10.39
CA GLU A 140 -4.66 -18.45 10.33
C GLU A 140 -6.14 -18.20 10.03
N THR A 141 -6.70 -17.11 10.55
CA THR A 141 -8.07 -16.69 10.25
C THR A 141 -8.24 -16.40 8.76
N ALA A 142 -7.31 -15.66 8.16
CA ALA A 142 -7.32 -15.36 6.73
C ALA A 142 -7.13 -16.62 5.87
N ARG A 143 -6.22 -17.53 6.24
CA ARG A 143 -5.94 -18.77 5.50
C ARG A 143 -7.12 -19.72 5.41
N ARG A 144 -8.03 -19.69 6.37
CA ARG A 144 -9.22 -20.57 6.39
C ARG A 144 -10.33 -20.12 5.45
N VAL A 145 -10.23 -18.90 4.92
CA VAL A 145 -11.20 -18.41 3.95
C VAL A 145 -11.04 -19.17 2.63
N PRO A 146 -12.12 -19.68 2.03
CA PRO A 146 -12.04 -20.41 0.76
C PRO A 146 -11.30 -19.62 -0.33
N MET A 147 -10.58 -20.31 -1.17
CA MET A 147 -9.81 -19.80 -2.30
C MET A 147 -8.58 -18.93 -1.92
N VAL A 148 -8.29 -18.66 -0.65
CA VAL A 148 -7.04 -18.05 -0.24
C VAL A 148 -5.90 -19.04 -0.50
N GLU A 149 -4.95 -18.64 -1.36
CA GLU A 149 -3.77 -19.44 -1.68
C GLU A 149 -2.57 -19.09 -0.80
N PHE A 150 -2.42 -17.82 -0.46
CA PHE A 150 -1.31 -17.34 0.36
C PHE A 150 -1.71 -16.14 1.22
N VAL A 151 -1.08 -16.01 2.40
CA VAL A 151 -1.24 -14.83 3.27
C VAL A 151 0.11 -14.17 3.48
N ILE A 152 0.20 -12.89 3.11
CA ILE A 152 1.37 -12.02 3.31
C ILE A 152 1.10 -11.22 4.58
N ASP A 153 1.93 -11.44 5.59
CA ASP A 153 1.86 -10.75 6.87
C ASP A 153 2.75 -9.51 6.86
N LYS A 154 2.14 -8.34 6.99
CA LYS A 154 2.78 -7.04 7.18
C LYS A 154 2.26 -6.33 8.45
N LEU A 155 1.65 -7.08 9.36
CA LEU A 155 1.16 -6.55 10.62
C LEU A 155 2.32 -6.08 11.50
N GLN A 156 2.09 -5.03 12.26
CA GLN A 156 3.03 -4.48 13.22
C GLN A 156 2.42 -4.53 14.62
N ALA A 157 3.22 -4.92 15.62
CA ALA A 157 2.77 -4.78 17.00
C ALA A 157 2.72 -3.30 17.35
N SER A 158 1.60 -2.86 17.94
CA SER A 158 1.47 -1.49 18.43
C SER A 158 2.49 -1.25 19.53
N ALA A 159 3.27 -0.18 19.43
CA ALA A 159 4.13 0.25 20.53
C ALA A 159 3.24 0.59 21.73
N ARG A 160 3.54 0.00 22.87
CA ARG A 160 2.88 0.30 24.16
C ARG A 160 3.28 1.66 24.67
#